data_e896f4c9b98eede0a1b60e8f49845ff8
#
_entry.id   e896f4c9b98eede0a1b60e8f49845ff8
#
_cell.length_a   1.000
_cell.length_b   1.000
_cell.length_c   1.000
_cell.angle_alpha   90.00
_cell.angle_beta   90.00
_cell.angle_gamma   90.00
#
_symmetry.space_group_name_H-M   'P 1'
#
loop_
_entity.id
_entity.type
_entity.pdbx_description
1 polymer ?
#
loop_
_entity_poly.entity_id
_entity_poly.type
_entity_poly.pdbx_seq_one_letter_code
_entity_poly.pdbx_strand_id
1 'polypeptide(L)'
;MDLMEKDQYEEYVITQLRRNYVSAAWDFGTDYNVFLYTQKDDSLYQLSISSDGLYAVDPYLQEALKRRIKSLSQQTYAVKKKWTVMCQGDDVYMLKVAQSQGVGLGCYVNLKTILEPFSELSLGKSGYVSLVDQNGKSIGTLTEKGIVTDNSKINTDNYTFRQELSQAPFEIRIKISWTGVLNLMTGSVFALLGVAFLMVIAGSVLLFHLKTKILKPVAMFTENLQKYDNGDLTYQMSEGNLVELEQIDDKFRNMIHQIRRLKITLYEQELEKQKIEMDYLKIQIRPHFYMN
;
A
#
# COMPACT_ATOMS: atom_id res chain seq x y z
N MET A 1 61.10 25.71 25.91
CA MET A 1 59.79 25.06 26.14
C MET A 1 60.06 23.58 26.31
N ASP A 2 59.93 23.11 27.49
CA ASP A 2 60.28 21.75 27.87
C ASP A 2 59.36 20.76 27.16
N LEU A 3 59.79 19.56 26.80
CA LEU A 3 59.02 18.55 26.11
C LEU A 3 57.72 18.21 26.87
N MET A 4 57.76 18.24 28.19
CA MET A 4 56.58 18.03 29.03
C MET A 4 55.53 19.15 28.93
N GLU A 5 55.94 20.42 28.80
CA GLU A 5 55.03 21.55 28.60
C GLU A 5 54.36 21.49 27.22
N LYS A 6 55.08 20.97 26.22
CA LYS A 6 54.57 20.83 24.85
C LYS A 6 53.47 19.76 24.79
N ASP A 7 53.69 18.59 25.41
CA ASP A 7 52.72 17.49 25.42
C ASP A 7 51.43 17.89 26.19
N GLN A 8 51.56 18.60 27.31
CA GLN A 8 50.43 19.13 28.07
C GLN A 8 49.62 20.17 27.26
N TYR A 9 50.31 21.03 26.50
CA TYR A 9 49.63 22.01 25.65
C TYR A 9 48.86 21.35 24.49
N GLU A 10 49.45 20.34 23.85
CA GLU A 10 48.79 19.59 22.76
C GLU A 10 47.56 18.87 23.30
N GLU A 11 47.65 18.19 24.44
CA GLU A 11 46.53 17.49 25.07
C GLU A 11 45.40 18.48 25.47
N TYR A 12 45.76 19.66 25.96
CA TYR A 12 44.78 20.72 26.26
C TYR A 12 44.04 21.19 24.98
N VAL A 13 44.76 21.45 23.90
CA VAL A 13 44.19 21.86 22.64
C VAL A 13 43.24 20.79 22.08
N ILE A 14 43.65 19.52 22.08
CA ILE A 14 42.82 18.41 21.60
C ILE A 14 41.57 18.29 22.48
N THR A 15 41.67 18.45 23.79
CA THR A 15 40.51 18.41 24.70
C THR A 15 39.54 19.56 24.42
N GLN A 16 40.00 20.76 24.12
CA GLN A 16 39.14 21.87 23.73
C GLN A 16 38.46 21.63 22.37
N LEU A 17 39.17 21.07 21.41
CA LEU A 17 38.59 20.69 20.10
C LEU A 17 37.53 19.61 20.24
N ARG A 18 37.75 18.60 21.08
CA ARG A 18 36.76 17.57 21.40
C ARG A 18 35.50 18.18 22.01
N ARG A 19 35.66 19.08 23.00
CA ARG A 19 34.52 19.78 23.63
C ARG A 19 33.70 20.59 22.59
N ASN A 20 34.37 21.35 21.72
CA ASN A 20 33.73 22.15 20.70
C ASN A 20 33.05 21.27 19.66
N TYR A 21 33.69 20.15 19.30
CA TYR A 21 33.09 19.17 18.36
C TYR A 21 31.81 18.55 18.95
N VAL A 22 31.86 18.08 20.21
CA VAL A 22 30.68 17.49 20.87
C VAL A 22 29.51 18.48 20.88
N SER A 23 29.79 19.76 21.17
CA SER A 23 28.75 20.79 21.11
C SER A 23 28.14 20.96 19.71
N ALA A 24 28.96 20.92 18.66
CA ALA A 24 28.50 21.05 17.28
C ALA A 24 27.86 19.75 16.73
N ALA A 25 28.28 18.58 17.21
CA ALA A 25 27.80 17.29 16.76
C ALA A 25 26.31 17.02 17.12
N TRP A 26 25.79 17.69 18.16
CA TRP A 26 24.37 17.61 18.50
C TRP A 26 23.44 18.04 17.36
N ASP A 27 23.93 18.96 16.50
CA ASP A 27 23.16 19.47 15.37
C ASP A 27 23.27 18.58 14.10
N PHE A 28 24.31 17.73 14.01
CA PHE A 28 24.63 16.95 12.79
C PHE A 28 24.52 15.44 12.95
N GLY A 29 24.20 14.93 14.15
CA GLY A 29 24.18 13.50 14.46
C GLY A 29 25.55 12.90 14.82
N THR A 30 25.55 11.71 15.41
CA THR A 30 26.73 11.03 15.98
C THR A 30 27.36 10.00 15.05
N ASP A 31 26.84 9.81 13.86
CA ASP A 31 27.19 8.69 12.96
C ASP A 31 28.53 8.91 12.22
N TYR A 32 29.10 10.10 12.34
CA TYR A 32 30.35 10.48 11.69
C TYR A 32 31.51 10.48 12.68
N ASN A 33 32.58 9.80 12.34
CA ASN A 33 33.81 9.87 13.10
C ASN A 33 34.68 11.00 12.58
N VAL A 34 34.98 11.98 13.42
CA VAL A 34 35.79 13.15 13.06
C VAL A 34 37.16 13.02 13.72
N PHE A 35 38.21 13.37 12.94
CA PHE A 35 39.57 13.30 13.40
C PHE A 35 40.39 14.51 12.97
N LEU A 36 41.44 14.76 13.72
CA LEU A 36 42.51 15.69 13.39
C LEU A 36 43.78 14.89 13.07
N TYR A 37 44.44 15.22 11.97
CA TYR A 37 45.73 14.64 11.61
C TYR A 37 46.80 15.72 11.53
N THR A 38 47.94 15.50 12.16
CA THR A 38 49.13 16.38 12.11
C THR A 38 50.24 15.69 11.36
N GLN A 39 50.66 16.32 10.24
CA GLN A 39 51.75 15.75 9.40
C GLN A 39 53.11 15.79 10.10
N LYS A 40 53.30 16.76 10.99
CA LYS A 40 54.60 16.98 11.66
C LYS A 40 55.00 15.82 12.53
N ASP A 41 54.05 15.29 13.33
CA ASP A 41 54.28 14.25 14.30
C ASP A 41 53.64 12.90 13.84
N ASP A 42 53.08 12.87 12.63
CA ASP A 42 52.31 11.74 12.08
C ASP A 42 51.24 11.20 13.01
N SER A 43 50.57 12.13 13.77
CA SER A 43 49.62 11.81 14.79
C SER A 43 48.20 12.03 14.29
N LEU A 44 47.30 11.09 14.68
CA LEU A 44 45.86 11.15 14.36
C LEU A 44 45.09 11.15 15.70
N TYR A 45 44.31 12.19 15.91
CA TYR A 45 43.54 12.39 17.13
C TYR A 45 42.05 12.27 16.79
N GLN A 46 41.36 11.31 17.38
CA GLN A 46 39.91 11.19 17.27
C GLN A 46 39.23 12.30 18.07
N LEU A 47 38.34 13.04 17.43
CA LEU A 47 37.55 14.11 18.04
C LEU A 47 36.12 13.64 18.42
N SER A 48 35.54 12.73 17.68
CA SER A 48 34.26 12.08 17.99
C SER A 48 34.44 10.95 19.00
N ILE A 49 33.40 10.66 19.75
CA ILE A 49 33.32 9.51 20.61
C ILE A 49 32.98 8.30 19.74
N SER A 50 33.74 7.22 19.85
CA SER A 50 33.44 5.94 19.21
C SER A 50 32.21 5.29 19.83
N SER A 51 31.63 4.30 19.18
CA SER A 51 30.55 3.46 19.71
C SER A 51 30.88 2.85 21.08
N ASP A 52 32.16 2.65 21.37
CA ASP A 52 32.66 2.11 22.62
C ASP A 52 32.78 3.15 23.74
N GLY A 53 32.38 4.39 23.48
CA GLY A 53 32.48 5.50 24.43
C GLY A 53 33.90 6.08 24.60
N LEU A 54 34.84 5.68 23.73
CA LEU A 54 36.24 6.11 23.79
C LEU A 54 36.60 7.02 22.64
N TYR A 55 37.59 7.91 22.84
CA TYR A 55 38.21 8.71 21.78
C TYR A 55 39.36 7.93 21.10
N ALA A 56 39.16 6.64 20.86
CA ALA A 56 40.15 5.76 20.29
C ALA A 56 39.70 5.21 18.97
N VAL A 57 40.64 5.08 18.03
CA VAL A 57 40.43 4.41 16.73
C VAL A 57 41.19 3.08 16.83
N ASP A 58 40.59 2.04 16.22
CA ASP A 58 41.31 0.78 16.06
C ASP A 58 42.69 1.04 15.43
N PRO A 59 43.79 0.51 15.99
CA PRO A 59 45.15 0.78 15.51
C PRO A 59 45.33 0.47 14.01
N TYR A 60 44.71 -0.60 13.51
CA TYR A 60 44.77 -0.97 12.10
C TYR A 60 44.04 0.04 11.21
N LEU A 61 42.87 0.52 11.65
CA LEU A 61 42.12 1.56 10.96
C LEU A 61 42.87 2.89 11.00
N GLN A 62 43.49 3.24 12.14
CA GLN A 62 44.29 4.43 12.29
C GLN A 62 45.45 4.47 11.29
N GLU A 63 46.19 3.38 11.14
CA GLU A 63 47.30 3.28 10.17
C GLU A 63 46.79 3.33 8.72
N ALA A 64 45.65 2.74 8.41
CA ALA A 64 45.01 2.83 7.11
C ALA A 64 44.58 4.27 6.78
N LEU A 65 43.98 4.98 7.74
CA LEU A 65 43.61 6.39 7.62
C LEU A 65 44.85 7.26 7.36
N LYS A 66 45.92 7.12 8.15
CA LYS A 66 47.16 7.88 7.97
C LYS A 66 47.74 7.66 6.55
N ARG A 67 47.85 6.39 6.09
CA ARG A 67 48.32 6.05 4.74
C ARG A 67 47.45 6.72 3.66
N ARG A 68 46.11 6.67 3.85
CA ARG A 68 45.20 7.26 2.87
C ARG A 68 45.28 8.79 2.85
N ILE A 69 45.41 9.42 4.00
CA ILE A 69 45.55 10.90 4.14
C ILE A 69 46.83 11.36 3.44
N LYS A 70 47.95 10.65 3.68
CA LYS A 70 49.26 10.93 3.00
C LYS A 70 49.13 10.80 1.48
N SER A 71 48.44 9.80 0.98
CA SER A 71 48.23 9.63 -0.49
C SER A 71 47.33 10.77 -1.06
N LEU A 72 46.36 11.26 -0.31
CA LEU A 72 45.49 12.37 -0.71
C LEU A 72 46.27 13.70 -0.69
N SER A 73 47.23 13.86 0.23
CA SER A 73 48.04 15.09 0.32
C SER A 73 48.86 15.38 -0.94
N GLN A 74 49.19 14.35 -1.68
CA GLN A 74 49.94 14.43 -2.94
C GLN A 74 49.05 14.73 -4.17
N GLN A 75 47.73 14.71 -4.02
CA GLN A 75 46.78 14.93 -5.11
C GLN A 75 46.37 16.39 -5.26
N THR A 76 45.79 16.74 -6.44
CA THR A 76 45.32 18.11 -6.76
C THR A 76 44.22 18.55 -5.79
N TYR A 77 44.20 19.84 -5.50
CA TYR A 77 43.24 20.47 -4.53
C TYR A 77 41.78 20.12 -4.77
N ALA A 78 41.36 19.93 -6.03
CA ALA A 78 39.99 19.54 -6.37
C ALA A 78 39.60 18.13 -5.88
N VAL A 79 40.56 17.20 -5.77
CA VAL A 79 40.32 15.85 -5.27
C VAL A 79 40.27 15.82 -3.74
N LYS A 80 41.01 16.73 -3.09
CA LYS A 80 41.09 16.82 -1.63
C LYS A 80 39.77 17.19 -0.94
N LYS A 81 38.82 17.80 -1.66
CA LYS A 81 37.50 18.18 -1.11
C LYS A 81 36.40 17.14 -1.31
N LYS A 82 36.69 16.06 -2.07
CA LYS A 82 35.70 15.04 -2.39
C LYS A 82 35.75 13.89 -1.38
N TRP A 83 34.61 13.25 -1.17
CA TRP A 83 34.56 11.98 -0.49
C TRP A 83 35.34 10.92 -1.25
N THR A 84 36.12 10.12 -0.55
CA THR A 84 36.91 9.00 -1.12
C THR A 84 36.56 7.72 -0.38
N VAL A 85 36.68 6.60 -1.07
CA VAL A 85 36.45 5.28 -0.51
C VAL A 85 37.77 4.69 -0.03
N MET A 86 37.74 4.05 1.14
CA MET A 86 38.84 3.32 1.73
C MET A 86 38.33 1.96 2.19
N CYS A 87 38.99 0.88 1.79
CA CYS A 87 38.71 -0.46 2.26
C CYS A 87 39.72 -0.87 3.32
N GLN A 88 39.27 -1.44 4.43
CA GLN A 88 40.10 -1.98 5.49
C GLN A 88 39.52 -3.32 5.94
N GLY A 89 40.17 -4.43 5.57
CA GLY A 89 39.62 -5.78 5.73
C GLY A 89 38.29 -5.90 4.95
N ASP A 90 37.27 -6.36 5.63
CA ASP A 90 35.90 -6.50 5.09
C ASP A 90 35.06 -5.22 5.18
N ASP A 91 35.59 -4.21 5.88
CA ASP A 91 34.89 -2.94 6.07
C ASP A 91 35.28 -1.91 5.01
N VAL A 92 34.28 -1.16 4.59
CA VAL A 92 34.44 -0.03 3.66
C VAL A 92 34.08 1.25 4.38
N TYR A 93 34.97 2.22 4.28
CA TYR A 93 34.82 3.53 4.87
C TYR A 93 34.76 4.61 3.81
N MET A 94 33.88 5.55 4.00
CA MET A 94 33.88 6.79 3.25
C MET A 94 34.67 7.84 4.03
N LEU A 95 35.63 8.48 3.39
CA LEU A 95 36.57 9.41 4.00
C LEU A 95 36.53 10.75 3.27
N LYS A 96 36.44 11.83 4.02
CA LYS A 96 36.63 13.21 3.52
C LYS A 96 37.64 13.93 4.39
N VAL A 97 38.63 14.57 3.78
CA VAL A 97 39.71 15.28 4.50
C VAL A 97 39.91 16.65 3.89
N ALA A 98 39.97 17.65 4.72
CA ALA A 98 40.44 18.98 4.37
C ALA A 98 41.83 19.20 4.98
N GLN A 99 42.83 19.52 4.17
CA GLN A 99 44.20 19.72 4.61
C GLN A 99 44.64 21.17 4.33
N SER A 100 45.30 21.75 5.34
CA SER A 100 45.93 23.05 5.24
C SER A 100 47.17 23.11 6.14
N GLN A 101 48.31 23.58 5.61
CA GLN A 101 49.54 23.82 6.36
C GLN A 101 50.03 22.64 7.22
N GLY A 102 49.92 21.40 6.71
CA GLY A 102 50.35 20.22 7.44
C GLY A 102 49.36 19.68 8.49
N VAL A 103 48.21 20.33 8.61
CA VAL A 103 47.10 19.84 9.48
C VAL A 103 45.94 19.39 8.59
N GLY A 104 45.40 18.21 8.88
CA GLY A 104 44.24 17.64 8.21
C GLY A 104 43.06 17.50 9.18
N LEU A 105 41.93 18.09 8.87
CA LEU A 105 40.67 17.82 9.53
C LEU A 105 39.84 16.94 8.62
N GLY A 106 39.37 15.81 9.12
CA GLY A 106 38.60 14.87 8.33
C GLY A 106 37.50 14.18 9.08
N CYS A 107 36.63 13.53 8.32
CA CYS A 107 35.65 12.64 8.85
C CYS A 107 35.63 11.34 8.05
N TYR A 108 35.30 10.26 8.74
CA TYR A 108 35.05 8.98 8.11
C TYR A 108 33.77 8.35 8.67
N VAL A 109 33.14 7.55 7.85
CA VAL A 109 31.92 6.82 8.23
C VAL A 109 32.00 5.41 7.64
N ASN A 110 31.58 4.42 8.40
CA ASN A 110 31.48 3.05 7.90
C ASN A 110 30.29 2.97 6.91
N LEU A 111 30.47 2.28 5.80
CA LEU A 111 29.41 2.06 4.83
C LEU A 111 28.20 1.33 5.43
N LYS A 112 28.45 0.43 6.41
CA LYS A 112 27.40 -0.27 7.15
C LYS A 112 26.45 0.73 7.83
N THR A 113 27.00 1.74 8.50
CA THR A 113 26.22 2.80 9.18
C THR A 113 25.37 3.60 8.19
N ILE A 114 25.88 3.84 6.96
CA ILE A 114 25.12 4.55 5.92
C ILE A 114 23.97 3.70 5.37
N LEU A 115 24.16 2.40 5.24
CA LEU A 115 23.18 1.48 4.67
C LEU A 115 22.19 0.91 5.72
N GLU A 116 22.53 0.94 7.00
CA GLU A 116 21.73 0.39 8.09
C GLU A 116 20.29 0.93 8.14
N PRO A 117 20.03 2.24 7.97
CA PRO A 117 18.66 2.77 7.94
C PRO A 117 17.77 2.15 6.86
N PHE A 118 18.36 1.64 5.80
CA PHE A 118 17.63 0.96 4.73
C PHE A 118 17.36 -0.53 5.00
N SER A 119 17.91 -1.09 6.08
CA SER A 119 17.71 -2.50 6.45
C SER A 119 16.26 -2.81 6.86
N GLU A 120 15.53 -1.80 7.34
CA GLU A 120 14.11 -1.92 7.67
C GLU A 120 13.19 -1.95 6.44
N LEU A 121 13.71 -1.63 5.26
CA LEU A 121 12.93 -1.66 4.04
C LEU A 121 12.71 -3.09 3.57
N SER A 122 11.45 -3.43 3.29
CA SER A 122 11.11 -4.72 2.65
C SER A 122 11.49 -4.72 1.17
N LEU A 123 12.76 -4.97 0.88
CA LEU A 123 13.30 -4.95 -0.48
C LEU A 123 12.86 -6.17 -1.32
N GLY A 124 12.48 -7.28 -0.67
CA GLY A 124 12.16 -8.56 -1.29
C GLY A 124 13.40 -9.32 -1.79
N LYS A 125 13.22 -10.58 -2.18
CA LYS A 125 14.30 -11.54 -2.45
C LYS A 125 15.38 -11.08 -3.45
N SER A 126 15.07 -10.21 -4.39
CA SER A 126 16.00 -9.67 -5.39
C SER A 126 16.15 -8.15 -5.30
N GLY A 127 15.62 -7.54 -4.23
CA GLY A 127 15.80 -6.13 -3.96
C GLY A 127 17.15 -5.82 -3.33
N TYR A 128 17.64 -4.62 -3.55
CA TYR A 128 18.89 -4.16 -2.96
C TYR A 128 18.93 -2.63 -2.81
N VAL A 129 19.77 -2.16 -1.89
CA VAL A 129 20.22 -0.78 -1.83
C VAL A 129 21.72 -0.76 -2.06
N SER A 130 22.17 -0.03 -3.03
CA SER A 130 23.59 0.02 -3.36
C SER A 130 24.08 1.46 -3.44
N LEU A 131 25.26 1.68 -2.86
CA LEU A 131 26.03 2.89 -3.08
C LEU A 131 26.98 2.65 -4.26
N VAL A 132 26.89 3.50 -5.26
CA VAL A 132 27.58 3.34 -6.55
C VAL A 132 28.45 4.55 -6.82
N ASP A 133 29.65 4.35 -7.36
CA ASP A 133 30.54 5.43 -7.78
C ASP A 133 30.11 6.04 -9.13
N GLN A 134 30.77 7.11 -9.55
CA GLN A 134 30.51 7.79 -10.83
C GLN A 134 30.73 6.89 -12.08
N ASN A 135 31.45 5.78 -11.92
CA ASN A 135 31.72 4.82 -13.00
C ASN A 135 30.67 3.70 -13.05
N GLY A 136 29.65 3.74 -12.20
CA GLY A 136 28.63 2.71 -12.10
C GLY A 136 29.06 1.46 -11.32
N LYS A 137 30.19 1.53 -10.57
CA LYS A 137 30.74 0.44 -9.78
C LYS A 137 30.16 0.47 -8.37
N SER A 138 29.67 -0.67 -7.87
CA SER A 138 29.20 -0.78 -6.50
C SER A 138 30.35 -0.60 -5.51
N ILE A 139 30.11 0.24 -4.50
CA ILE A 139 31.00 0.39 -3.34
C ILE A 139 30.56 -0.59 -2.25
N GLY A 140 29.24 -0.81 -2.15
CA GLY A 140 28.64 -1.80 -1.30
C GLY A 140 27.15 -1.84 -1.51
N THR A 141 26.59 -3.01 -1.26
CA THR A 141 25.18 -3.34 -1.52
C THR A 141 24.56 -3.99 -0.31
N LEU A 142 23.47 -3.43 0.18
CA LEU A 142 22.59 -4.03 1.16
C LEU A 142 21.58 -4.92 0.44
N THR A 143 21.52 -6.18 0.82
CA THR A 143 20.57 -7.18 0.34
C THR A 143 19.84 -7.81 1.52
N GLU A 144 18.85 -8.65 1.28
CA GLU A 144 18.17 -9.44 2.33
C GLU A 144 19.15 -10.28 3.17
N LYS A 145 20.31 -10.64 2.62
CA LYS A 145 21.35 -11.42 3.31
C LYS A 145 22.37 -10.57 4.09
N GLY A 146 22.20 -9.25 4.07
CA GLY A 146 23.12 -8.30 4.68
C GLY A 146 23.90 -7.46 3.66
N ILE A 147 24.91 -6.76 4.19
CA ILE A 147 25.73 -5.84 3.38
C ILE A 147 26.89 -6.63 2.75
N VAL A 148 26.97 -6.55 1.43
CA VAL A 148 28.03 -7.17 0.63
C VAL A 148 28.85 -6.06 -0.04
N THR A 149 30.17 -6.12 0.13
CA THR A 149 31.12 -5.22 -0.51
C THR A 149 31.62 -5.85 -1.80
N ASP A 150 30.74 -5.95 -2.80
CA ASP A 150 31.10 -6.49 -4.11
C ASP A 150 31.29 -5.35 -5.12
N ASN A 151 32.47 -5.36 -5.76
CA ASN A 151 32.85 -4.40 -6.79
C ASN A 151 32.16 -4.67 -8.15
N SER A 152 31.09 -5.43 -8.20
CA SER A 152 30.38 -5.75 -9.44
C SER A 152 29.68 -4.51 -10.02
N LYS A 153 29.59 -4.45 -11.35
CA LYS A 153 28.76 -3.44 -12.01
C LYS A 153 27.30 -3.82 -11.79
N ILE A 154 26.57 -2.95 -11.15
CA ILE A 154 25.13 -3.15 -10.97
C ILE A 154 24.43 -2.80 -12.28
N ASN A 155 23.79 -3.80 -12.87
CA ASN A 155 22.97 -3.63 -14.07
C ASN A 155 21.73 -2.80 -13.72
N THR A 156 21.47 -1.74 -14.46
CA THR A 156 20.34 -0.85 -14.26
C THR A 156 19.11 -1.42 -14.95
N ASP A 157 18.28 -2.10 -14.19
CA ASP A 157 16.92 -2.46 -14.61
C ASP A 157 15.98 -1.26 -14.51
N ASN A 158 14.88 -1.26 -15.27
CA ASN A 158 13.89 -0.18 -15.36
C ASN A 158 13.16 0.16 -14.04
N TYR A 159 13.37 -0.59 -12.98
CA TYR A 159 12.72 -0.41 -11.65
C TYR A 159 13.71 0.03 -10.56
N THR A 160 14.81 0.67 -10.94
CA THR A 160 15.82 1.15 -9.99
C THR A 160 15.64 2.63 -9.75
N PHE A 161 15.40 3.03 -8.51
CA PHE A 161 15.44 4.43 -8.10
C PHE A 161 16.88 4.88 -7.98
N ARG A 162 17.19 6.06 -8.50
CA ARG A 162 18.51 6.65 -8.47
C ARG A 162 18.45 8.02 -7.82
N GLN A 163 19.37 8.26 -6.89
CA GLN A 163 19.54 9.56 -6.27
C GLN A 163 21.02 9.91 -6.22
N GLU A 164 21.40 10.94 -6.93
CA GLU A 164 22.74 11.51 -6.83
C GLU A 164 22.89 12.30 -5.54
N LEU A 165 24.00 12.12 -4.84
CA LEU A 165 24.32 12.85 -3.64
C LEU A 165 24.96 14.19 -4.03
N SER A 166 24.31 15.30 -3.72
CA SER A 166 24.71 16.65 -4.16
C SER A 166 26.12 17.07 -3.74
N GLN A 167 26.65 16.51 -2.66
CA GLN A 167 27.98 16.84 -2.14
C GLN A 167 29.01 15.71 -2.17
N ALA A 168 28.66 14.56 -2.75
CA ALA A 168 29.52 13.41 -2.84
C ALA A 168 29.47 12.79 -4.25
N PRO A 169 30.60 12.21 -4.75
CA PRO A 169 30.64 11.61 -6.07
C PRO A 169 30.04 10.20 -6.07
N PHE A 170 28.90 10.04 -5.44
CA PHE A 170 28.22 8.75 -5.26
C PHE A 170 26.73 8.90 -5.60
N GLU A 171 26.17 7.77 -5.99
CA GLU A 171 24.75 7.61 -6.31
C GLU A 171 24.19 6.47 -5.45
N ILE A 172 23.04 6.69 -4.84
CA ILE A 172 22.29 5.61 -4.18
C ILE A 172 21.34 5.02 -5.21
N ARG A 173 21.38 3.71 -5.36
CA ARG A 173 20.48 2.93 -6.19
C ARG A 173 19.66 1.99 -5.33
N ILE A 174 18.34 2.11 -5.43
CA ILE A 174 17.41 1.27 -4.70
C ILE A 174 16.58 0.48 -5.70
N LYS A 175 16.63 -0.84 -5.61
CA LYS A 175 15.77 -1.74 -6.36
C LYS A 175 14.85 -2.46 -5.39
N ILE A 176 13.55 -2.29 -5.57
CA ILE A 176 12.53 -3.02 -4.82
C ILE A 176 12.03 -4.15 -5.72
N SER A 177 12.13 -5.38 -5.24
CA SER A 177 11.60 -6.54 -5.94
C SER A 177 10.08 -6.55 -5.88
N TRP A 178 9.42 -7.08 -6.92
CA TRP A 178 7.98 -7.27 -6.95
C TRP A 178 7.46 -8.07 -5.75
N THR A 179 8.23 -9.04 -5.27
CA THR A 179 7.91 -9.79 -4.04
C THR A 179 7.93 -8.92 -2.79
N GLY A 180 8.79 -7.90 -2.72
CA GLY A 180 8.82 -6.92 -1.63
C GLY A 180 7.57 -6.06 -1.62
N VAL A 181 7.14 -5.56 -2.78
CA VAL A 181 5.90 -4.79 -2.93
C VAL A 181 4.69 -5.63 -2.54
N LEU A 182 4.62 -6.89 -2.99
CA LEU A 182 3.53 -7.80 -2.63
C LEU A 182 3.48 -8.06 -1.12
N ASN A 183 4.61 -8.28 -0.46
CA ASN A 183 4.65 -8.50 0.99
C ASN A 183 4.13 -7.30 1.80
N LEU A 184 4.38 -6.08 1.33
CA LEU A 184 3.83 -4.86 1.95
C LEU A 184 2.31 -4.74 1.75
N MET A 185 1.79 -5.26 0.64
CA MET A 185 0.38 -5.11 0.24
C MET A 185 -0.50 -6.32 0.61
N THR A 186 0.08 -7.48 0.95
CA THR A 186 -0.67 -8.74 1.08
C THR A 186 -1.80 -8.66 2.10
N GLY A 187 -1.59 -8.08 3.27
CA GLY A 187 -2.63 -7.98 4.29
C GLY A 187 -3.82 -7.10 3.86
N SER A 188 -3.56 -5.93 3.33
CA SER A 188 -4.60 -4.98 2.90
C SER A 188 -5.33 -5.43 1.64
N VAL A 189 -4.61 -6.04 0.68
CA VAL A 189 -5.21 -6.54 -0.57
C VAL A 189 -6.13 -7.73 -0.29
N PHE A 190 -5.72 -8.68 0.55
CA PHE A 190 -6.58 -9.80 0.93
C PHE A 190 -7.80 -9.35 1.73
N ALA A 191 -7.66 -8.35 2.60
CA ALA A 191 -8.80 -7.75 3.30
C ALA A 191 -9.80 -7.10 2.33
N LEU A 192 -9.32 -6.32 1.35
CA LEU A 192 -10.16 -5.70 0.31
C LEU A 192 -10.86 -6.76 -0.56
N LEU A 193 -10.15 -7.79 -1.00
CA LEU A 193 -10.74 -8.90 -1.76
C LEU A 193 -11.78 -9.65 -0.95
N GLY A 194 -11.53 -9.87 0.35
CA GLY A 194 -12.49 -10.48 1.28
C GLY A 194 -13.78 -9.66 1.41
N VAL A 195 -13.67 -8.36 1.58
CA VAL A 195 -14.85 -7.46 1.64
C VAL A 195 -15.60 -7.44 0.31
N ALA A 196 -14.90 -7.36 -0.83
CA ALA A 196 -15.52 -7.41 -2.15
C ALA A 196 -16.28 -8.73 -2.37
N PHE A 197 -15.69 -9.85 -1.99
CA PHE A 197 -16.32 -11.18 -2.06
C PHE A 197 -17.57 -11.27 -1.20
N LEU A 198 -17.52 -10.77 0.03
CA LEU A 198 -18.69 -10.71 0.92
C LEU A 198 -19.81 -9.83 0.35
N MET A 199 -19.48 -8.69 -0.28
CA MET A 199 -20.46 -7.85 -0.97
C MET A 199 -21.14 -8.58 -2.13
N VAL A 200 -20.40 -9.34 -2.92
CA VAL A 200 -20.99 -10.13 -4.03
C VAL A 200 -21.94 -11.20 -3.49
N ILE A 201 -21.56 -11.90 -2.42
CA ILE A 201 -22.43 -12.90 -1.77
C ILE A 201 -23.70 -12.23 -1.23
N ALA A 202 -23.55 -11.15 -0.48
CA ALA A 202 -24.70 -10.42 0.10
C ALA A 202 -25.63 -9.90 -0.99
N GLY A 203 -25.09 -9.32 -2.06
CA GLY A 203 -25.86 -8.88 -3.22
C GLY A 203 -26.60 -10.02 -3.93
N SER A 204 -25.96 -11.18 -4.10
CA SER A 204 -26.57 -12.37 -4.70
C SER A 204 -27.72 -12.92 -3.85
N VAL A 205 -27.55 -12.98 -2.53
CA VAL A 205 -28.59 -13.39 -1.58
C VAL A 205 -29.76 -12.41 -1.63
N LEU A 206 -29.48 -11.11 -1.63
CA LEU A 206 -30.53 -10.06 -1.70
C LEU A 206 -31.32 -10.18 -3.02
N LEU A 207 -30.64 -10.35 -4.16
CA LEU A 207 -31.28 -10.53 -5.47
C LEU A 207 -32.14 -11.79 -5.50
N PHE A 208 -31.67 -12.89 -4.92
CA PHE A 208 -32.44 -14.12 -4.81
C PHE A 208 -33.71 -13.92 -3.98
N HIS A 209 -33.60 -13.25 -2.82
CA HIS A 209 -34.76 -12.92 -2.00
C HIS A 209 -35.73 -11.99 -2.72
N LEU A 210 -35.23 -10.96 -3.39
CA LEU A 210 -36.06 -10.03 -4.16
C LEU A 210 -36.84 -10.77 -5.27
N LYS A 211 -36.14 -11.65 -6.02
CA LYS A 211 -36.75 -12.42 -7.07
C LYS A 211 -37.85 -13.36 -6.55
N THR A 212 -37.59 -14.09 -5.47
CA THR A 212 -38.51 -15.11 -4.95
C THR A 212 -39.66 -14.51 -4.14
N LYS A 213 -39.39 -13.47 -3.35
CA LYS A 213 -40.37 -12.91 -2.42
C LYS A 213 -41.19 -11.73 -2.97
N ILE A 214 -40.69 -11.07 -4.01
CA ILE A 214 -41.36 -9.89 -4.59
C ILE A 214 -41.69 -10.08 -6.06
N LEU A 215 -40.69 -10.32 -6.91
CA LEU A 215 -40.90 -10.37 -8.37
C LEU A 215 -41.83 -11.50 -8.80
N LYS A 216 -41.61 -12.71 -8.26
CA LYS A 216 -42.43 -13.89 -8.62
C LYS A 216 -43.90 -13.71 -8.23
N PRO A 217 -44.28 -13.32 -7.00
CA PRO A 217 -45.68 -13.05 -6.63
C PRO A 217 -46.31 -11.93 -7.46
N VAL A 218 -45.59 -10.84 -7.73
CA VAL A 218 -46.10 -9.73 -8.56
C VAL A 218 -46.36 -10.18 -9.99
N ALA A 219 -45.46 -10.99 -10.57
CA ALA A 219 -45.64 -11.54 -11.92
C ALA A 219 -46.87 -12.47 -11.98
N MET A 220 -47.07 -13.35 -10.98
CA MET A 220 -48.26 -14.22 -10.87
C MET A 220 -49.56 -13.39 -10.74
N PHE A 221 -49.54 -12.33 -9.94
CA PHE A 221 -50.67 -11.43 -9.80
C PHE A 221 -51.02 -10.76 -11.12
N THR A 222 -50.02 -10.28 -11.88
CA THR A 222 -50.22 -9.69 -13.22
C THR A 222 -50.77 -10.71 -14.20
N GLU A 223 -50.31 -11.94 -14.19
CA GLU A 223 -50.83 -13.03 -15.03
C GLU A 223 -52.28 -13.38 -14.69
N ASN A 224 -52.64 -13.44 -13.44
CA ASN A 224 -54.00 -13.66 -12.99
C ASN A 224 -54.95 -12.53 -13.46
N LEU A 225 -54.50 -11.27 -13.44
CA LEU A 225 -55.26 -10.12 -13.94
C LEU A 225 -55.51 -10.27 -15.46
N GLN A 226 -54.51 -10.67 -16.24
CA GLN A 226 -54.62 -10.89 -17.69
C GLN A 226 -55.59 -12.03 -18.04
N LYS A 227 -55.55 -13.16 -17.29
CA LYS A 227 -56.48 -14.28 -17.47
C LYS A 227 -57.91 -13.85 -17.20
N TYR A 228 -58.11 -13.03 -16.18
CA TYR A 228 -59.42 -12.48 -15.85
C TYR A 228 -59.99 -11.58 -16.97
N ASP A 229 -59.13 -10.71 -17.55
CA ASP A 229 -59.55 -9.83 -18.68
C ASP A 229 -59.96 -10.67 -19.91
N ASN A 230 -59.38 -11.84 -20.10
CA ASN A 230 -59.75 -12.79 -21.14
C ASN A 230 -60.96 -13.70 -20.80
N GLY A 231 -61.63 -13.47 -19.67
CA GLY A 231 -62.84 -14.20 -19.25
C GLY A 231 -62.57 -15.49 -18.46
N ASP A 232 -61.31 -15.85 -18.20
CA ASP A 232 -60.95 -17.00 -17.34
C ASP A 232 -60.99 -16.59 -15.90
N LEU A 233 -61.95 -17.17 -15.14
CA LEU A 233 -62.17 -16.89 -13.72
C LEU A 233 -61.39 -17.85 -12.79
N THR A 234 -60.44 -18.62 -13.33
CA THR A 234 -59.57 -19.48 -12.51
C THR A 234 -58.45 -18.65 -11.88
N TYR A 235 -58.49 -18.55 -10.56
CA TYR A 235 -57.51 -17.82 -9.76
C TYR A 235 -56.50 -18.82 -9.21
N GLN A 236 -55.17 -18.55 -9.51
CA GLN A 236 -54.06 -19.33 -8.90
C GLN A 236 -53.51 -18.56 -7.71
N MET A 237 -53.42 -19.24 -6.58
CA MET A 237 -52.92 -18.67 -5.33
C MET A 237 -51.42 -18.34 -5.44
N SER A 238 -51.03 -17.13 -5.03
CA SER A 238 -49.64 -16.74 -4.90
C SER A 238 -49.15 -17.14 -3.52
N GLU A 239 -48.16 -18.04 -3.45
CA GLU A 239 -47.46 -18.34 -2.19
C GLU A 239 -46.47 -17.22 -1.86
N GLY A 240 -46.92 -16.06 -1.44
CA GLY A 240 -46.11 -14.91 -1.03
C GLY A 240 -46.05 -14.81 0.49
N ASN A 241 -44.83 -14.64 1.04
CA ASN A 241 -44.65 -14.46 2.50
C ASN A 241 -44.64 -12.96 2.93
N LEU A 242 -45.04 -12.04 2.09
CA LEU A 242 -45.20 -10.63 2.42
C LEU A 242 -46.64 -10.38 2.76
N VAL A 243 -46.90 -9.92 4.00
CA VAL A 243 -48.24 -9.67 4.55
C VAL A 243 -49.05 -8.70 3.67
N GLU A 244 -48.37 -7.70 3.09
CA GLU A 244 -48.96 -6.72 2.21
C GLU A 244 -49.45 -7.33 0.88
N LEU A 245 -48.65 -8.26 0.30
CA LEU A 245 -49.04 -8.98 -0.91
C LEU A 245 -50.19 -9.97 -0.63
N GLU A 246 -50.19 -10.64 0.51
CA GLU A 246 -51.25 -11.52 0.94
C GLU A 246 -52.56 -10.76 1.11
N GLN A 247 -52.54 -9.58 1.72
CA GLN A 247 -53.73 -8.71 1.84
C GLN A 247 -54.29 -8.25 0.49
N ILE A 248 -53.40 -7.94 -0.47
CA ILE A 248 -53.79 -7.59 -1.85
C ILE A 248 -54.44 -8.80 -2.54
N ASP A 249 -53.87 -9.96 -2.37
CA ASP A 249 -54.35 -11.22 -2.93
C ASP A 249 -55.74 -11.57 -2.42
N ASP A 250 -55.98 -11.45 -1.11
CA ASP A 250 -57.29 -11.65 -0.48
C ASP A 250 -58.35 -10.67 -0.94
N LYS A 251 -58.01 -9.37 -1.06
CA LYS A 251 -58.91 -8.37 -1.58
C LYS A 251 -59.27 -8.63 -3.04
N PHE A 252 -58.28 -9.02 -3.83
CA PHE A 252 -58.53 -9.35 -5.24
C PHE A 252 -59.40 -10.58 -5.37
N ARG A 253 -59.17 -11.63 -4.61
CA ARG A 253 -60.00 -12.83 -4.55
C ARG A 253 -61.47 -12.49 -4.23
N ASN A 254 -61.67 -11.67 -3.20
CA ASN A 254 -63.00 -11.23 -2.83
C ASN A 254 -63.71 -10.45 -3.93
N MET A 255 -62.96 -9.61 -4.63
CA MET A 255 -63.49 -8.86 -5.83
C MET A 255 -63.91 -9.83 -6.95
N ILE A 256 -63.06 -10.82 -7.27
CA ILE A 256 -63.38 -11.86 -8.27
C ILE A 256 -64.66 -12.61 -7.89
N HIS A 257 -64.81 -13.00 -6.63
CA HIS A 257 -66.01 -13.65 -6.13
C HIS A 257 -67.26 -12.77 -6.24
N GLN A 258 -67.14 -11.49 -5.96
CA GLN A 258 -68.26 -10.54 -6.14
C GLN A 258 -68.65 -10.39 -7.59
N ILE A 259 -67.72 -10.25 -8.52
CA ILE A 259 -67.96 -10.13 -9.94
C ILE A 259 -68.60 -11.44 -10.47
N ARG A 260 -68.16 -12.60 -10.05
CA ARG A 260 -68.77 -13.88 -10.43
C ARG A 260 -70.23 -13.95 -9.96
N ARG A 261 -70.52 -13.55 -8.74
CA ARG A 261 -71.88 -13.50 -8.25
C ARG A 261 -72.77 -12.52 -9.05
N LEU A 262 -72.27 -11.32 -9.30
CA LEU A 262 -72.99 -10.33 -10.08
C LEU A 262 -73.30 -10.87 -11.53
N LYS A 263 -72.31 -11.54 -12.14
CA LYS A 263 -72.50 -12.14 -13.48
C LYS A 263 -73.56 -13.24 -13.48
N ILE A 264 -73.57 -14.10 -12.47
CA ILE A 264 -74.62 -15.13 -12.30
C ILE A 264 -75.99 -14.45 -12.11
N THR A 265 -76.11 -13.47 -11.22
CA THR A 265 -77.36 -12.78 -10.96
C THR A 265 -77.88 -12.07 -12.23
N LEU A 266 -76.98 -11.44 -13.03
CA LEU A 266 -77.34 -10.85 -14.32
C LEU A 266 -77.88 -11.90 -15.31
N TYR A 267 -77.23 -13.07 -15.39
CA TYR A 267 -77.71 -14.15 -16.25
C TYR A 267 -79.07 -14.69 -15.77
N GLU A 268 -79.30 -14.85 -14.48
CA GLU A 268 -80.58 -15.24 -13.88
C GLU A 268 -81.68 -14.24 -14.20
N GLN A 269 -81.41 -12.96 -14.04
CA GLN A 269 -82.34 -11.88 -14.39
C GLN A 269 -82.68 -11.84 -15.88
N GLU A 270 -81.67 -12.05 -16.76
CA GLU A 270 -81.90 -12.09 -18.20
C GLU A 270 -82.75 -13.31 -18.62
N LEU A 271 -82.47 -14.49 -18.00
CA LEU A 271 -83.25 -15.71 -18.20
C LEU A 271 -84.71 -15.50 -17.72
N GLU A 272 -84.87 -14.87 -16.54
CA GLU A 272 -86.20 -14.56 -16.02
C GLU A 272 -86.99 -13.61 -16.91
N LYS A 273 -86.32 -12.55 -17.42
CA LYS A 273 -86.86 -11.61 -18.40
C LYS A 273 -87.30 -12.33 -19.68
N GLN A 274 -86.43 -13.19 -20.25
CA GLN A 274 -86.75 -13.96 -21.44
C GLN A 274 -87.95 -14.91 -21.20
N LYS A 275 -88.03 -15.52 -20.01
CA LYS A 275 -89.19 -16.34 -19.63
C LYS A 275 -90.47 -15.56 -19.55
N ILE A 276 -90.43 -14.36 -18.94
CA ILE A 276 -91.59 -13.46 -18.86
C ILE A 276 -92.02 -13.03 -20.27
N GLU A 277 -91.06 -12.66 -21.16
CA GLU A 277 -91.36 -12.31 -22.53
C GLU A 277 -91.99 -13.50 -23.31
N MET A 278 -91.46 -14.71 -23.12
CA MET A 278 -92.05 -15.90 -23.74
C MET A 278 -93.44 -16.20 -23.22
N ASP A 279 -93.68 -16.06 -21.95
CA ASP A 279 -95.04 -16.30 -21.37
C ASP A 279 -96.02 -15.21 -21.83
N TYR A 280 -95.55 -13.95 -21.95
CA TYR A 280 -96.35 -12.87 -22.55
C TYR A 280 -96.73 -13.18 -24.00
N LEU A 281 -95.78 -13.63 -24.83
CA LEU A 281 -96.05 -14.05 -26.21
C LEU A 281 -97.04 -15.23 -26.33
N LYS A 282 -96.92 -16.23 -25.40
CA LYS A 282 -97.89 -17.33 -25.31
C LYS A 282 -99.31 -16.85 -25.01
N ILE A 283 -99.44 -15.93 -24.08
CA ILE A 283 -100.75 -15.31 -23.76
C ILE A 283 -101.31 -14.56 -24.96
N GLN A 284 -100.49 -13.88 -25.72
CA GLN A 284 -100.92 -13.09 -26.84
C GLN A 284 -101.33 -13.97 -28.04
N ILE A 285 -100.65 -15.13 -28.21
CA ILE A 285 -100.95 -16.06 -29.33
C ILE A 285 -102.21 -16.91 -29.00
N ARG A 286 -102.52 -17.33 -27.79
CA ARG A 286 -103.64 -18.14 -27.38
C ARG A 286 -105.04 -17.53 -27.72
N PRO A 287 -105.34 -16.29 -27.46
CA PRO A 287 -106.64 -15.72 -27.86
C PRO A 287 -106.85 -15.61 -29.38
N HIS A 288 -105.76 -15.31 -30.16
CA HIS A 288 -105.85 -15.16 -31.60
C HIS A 288 -106.06 -16.51 -32.29
N PHE A 289 -105.58 -17.63 -31.79
CA PHE A 289 -105.68 -18.95 -32.40
C PHE A 289 -107.03 -19.64 -32.07
N TYR A 290 -107.81 -19.22 -31.05
CA TYR A 290 -109.09 -19.80 -30.68
C TYR A 290 -110.28 -18.98 -31.19
N MET A 291 -110.04 -17.80 -31.80
CA MET A 291 -111.06 -16.98 -32.40
C MET A 291 -111.18 -17.05 -33.91
N ASN A 292 -110.39 -17.90 -34.60
CA ASN A 292 -110.56 -18.28 -35.98
C ASN A 292 -110.99 -19.73 -36.06
#